data_980899c9496c18d1d3605ac4fb18eac5
#
_entry.id   980899c9496c18d1d3605ac4fb18eac5
#
_cell.length_a   1.000
_cell.length_b   1.000
_cell.length_c   1.000
_cell.angle_alpha   90.00
_cell.angle_beta   90.00
_cell.angle_gamma   90.00
#
_symmetry.space_group_name_H-M   'P 1'
#
loop_
_entity.id
_entity.type
_entity.pdbx_description
1 polymer ?
#
loop_
_entity_poly.entity_id
_entity_poly.type
_entity_poly.pdbx_seq_one_letter_code
_entity_poly.pdbx_strand_id
1 'polypeptide(L)'
;MTLDPDDPRPPYMQIANALRAAILTKQLAPGDQLPSGNELAKRYSVARMTVQQALRVLRDEGLIVTRQGSGVFVRGRSERPVGLRPHIERAFERPQVSIDFAGFSGETLHGVLQEPLDKIRVGRLTPEAISIRMLLVDTGTPWALPCRADDLADDPHFRERAATITQRHTQAISDSVHELADLGLVQQASVEIRVHHLAPLFKLYILNNEEAFFGFYPVREHKVTLSGEARPIYDLLGKDAVLFHHTISDDDTSIGSQYVEQARAWFDSIWTTISHQPTP
;
A
#
# COMPACT_ATOMS: atom_id res chain seq x y z
N MET A 1 -8.77 -37.75 10.73
CA MET A 1 -7.75 -37.03 11.51
C MET A 1 -8.31 -36.97 12.93
N THR A 2 -7.72 -37.67 13.87
CA THR A 2 -8.14 -37.72 15.27
C THR A 2 -7.37 -36.65 16.04
N LEU A 3 -8.04 -36.02 17.02
CA LEU A 3 -7.37 -35.12 17.96
C LEU A 3 -6.43 -35.95 18.83
N ASP A 4 -5.31 -35.35 19.20
CA ASP A 4 -4.36 -35.96 20.11
C ASP A 4 -4.87 -35.79 21.56
N PRO A 5 -5.20 -36.88 22.27
CA PRO A 5 -5.68 -36.82 23.64
C PRO A 5 -4.58 -36.37 24.63
N ASP A 6 -3.32 -36.51 24.28
CA ASP A 6 -2.16 -36.14 25.11
C ASP A 6 -1.69 -34.69 24.85
N ASP A 7 -2.28 -34.00 23.87
CA ASP A 7 -1.98 -32.59 23.61
C ASP A 7 -2.59 -31.70 24.70
N PRO A 8 -1.80 -30.90 25.42
CA PRO A 8 -2.30 -30.02 26.48
C PRO A 8 -3.24 -28.92 25.99
N ARG A 9 -3.34 -28.70 24.68
CA ARG A 9 -4.22 -27.69 24.09
C ARG A 9 -5.66 -28.17 24.03
N PRO A 10 -6.64 -27.29 24.34
CA PRO A 10 -8.04 -27.63 24.23
C PRO A 10 -8.42 -28.13 22.83
N PRO A 11 -9.42 -29.04 22.69
CA PRO A 11 -9.83 -29.61 21.41
C PRO A 11 -10.11 -28.58 20.31
N TYR A 12 -10.73 -27.43 20.66
CA TYR A 12 -10.99 -26.38 19.67
C TYR A 12 -9.71 -25.74 19.14
N MET A 13 -8.65 -25.64 19.94
CA MET A 13 -7.36 -25.09 19.49
C MET A 13 -6.63 -26.09 18.59
N GLN A 14 -6.71 -27.38 18.84
CA GLN A 14 -6.14 -28.41 17.96
C GLN A 14 -6.82 -28.38 16.58
N ILE A 15 -8.17 -28.24 16.53
CA ILE A 15 -8.94 -28.10 15.30
C ILE A 15 -8.53 -26.81 14.56
N ALA A 16 -8.47 -25.69 15.28
CA ALA A 16 -8.03 -24.42 14.69
C ALA A 16 -6.64 -24.51 14.09
N ASN A 17 -5.70 -25.14 14.80
CA ASN A 17 -4.33 -25.36 14.32
C ASN A 17 -4.28 -26.26 13.08
N ALA A 18 -5.04 -27.35 13.05
CA ALA A 18 -5.11 -28.25 11.89
C ALA A 18 -5.67 -27.54 10.65
N LEU A 19 -6.74 -26.78 10.79
CA LEU A 19 -7.32 -26.00 9.70
C LEU A 19 -6.39 -24.85 9.27
N ARG A 20 -5.75 -24.17 10.22
CA ARG A 20 -4.73 -23.14 9.94
C ARG A 20 -3.59 -23.71 9.12
N ALA A 21 -3.04 -24.86 9.52
CA ALA A 21 -1.99 -25.54 8.77
C ALA A 21 -2.44 -25.86 7.34
N ALA A 22 -3.66 -26.39 7.16
CA ALA A 22 -4.21 -26.69 5.83
C ALA A 22 -4.35 -25.44 4.95
N ILE A 23 -4.71 -24.30 5.54
CA ILE A 23 -4.79 -23.00 4.84
C ILE A 23 -3.38 -22.50 4.48
N LEU A 24 -2.44 -22.52 5.42
CA LEU A 24 -1.08 -22.02 5.21
C LEU A 24 -0.29 -22.87 4.20
N THR A 25 -0.54 -24.19 4.18
CA THR A 25 0.07 -25.13 3.21
C THR A 25 -0.68 -25.19 1.88
N LYS A 26 -1.68 -24.33 1.69
CA LYS A 26 -2.52 -24.28 0.47
C LYS A 26 -3.29 -25.59 0.17
N GLN A 27 -3.43 -26.50 1.13
CA GLN A 27 -4.35 -27.64 1.02
C GLN A 27 -5.81 -27.20 0.99
N LEU A 28 -6.10 -26.06 1.60
CA LEU A 28 -7.31 -25.27 1.45
C LEU A 28 -6.92 -23.94 0.81
N ALA A 29 -7.26 -23.78 -0.46
CA ALA A 29 -6.90 -22.59 -1.21
C ALA A 29 -7.79 -21.38 -0.84
N PRO A 30 -7.33 -20.15 -1.06
CA PRO A 30 -8.15 -18.96 -0.94
C PRO A 30 -9.44 -19.08 -1.76
N GLY A 31 -10.58 -18.84 -1.11
CA GLY A 31 -11.91 -18.99 -1.73
C GLY A 31 -12.55 -20.36 -1.57
N ASP A 32 -11.82 -21.38 -1.15
CA ASP A 32 -12.38 -22.71 -0.89
C ASP A 32 -13.40 -22.66 0.24
N GLN A 33 -14.47 -23.43 0.09
CA GLN A 33 -15.46 -23.63 1.15
C GLN A 33 -14.94 -24.66 2.16
N LEU A 34 -14.94 -24.30 3.44
CA LEU A 34 -14.67 -25.27 4.50
C LEU A 34 -15.82 -26.26 4.63
N PRO A 35 -15.55 -27.50 5.05
CA PRO A 35 -16.60 -28.43 5.42
C PRO A 35 -17.54 -27.80 6.47
N SER A 36 -18.80 -28.13 6.42
CA SER A 36 -19.80 -27.61 7.37
C SER A 36 -19.43 -27.93 8.82
N GLY A 37 -19.94 -27.13 9.75
CA GLY A 37 -19.71 -27.36 11.18
C GLY A 37 -20.11 -28.76 11.63
N ASN A 38 -21.14 -29.38 11.01
CA ASN A 38 -21.59 -30.75 11.31
C ASN A 38 -20.58 -31.80 10.74
N GLU A 39 -20.06 -31.58 9.56
CA GLU A 39 -19.02 -32.46 8.96
C GLU A 39 -17.72 -32.39 9.74
N LEU A 40 -17.30 -31.20 10.16
CA LEU A 40 -16.12 -31.03 11.00
C LEU A 40 -16.32 -31.69 12.38
N ALA A 41 -17.50 -31.55 12.99
CA ALA A 41 -17.83 -32.20 14.26
C ALA A 41 -17.73 -33.73 14.16
N LYS A 42 -18.25 -34.31 13.08
CA LYS A 42 -18.10 -35.74 12.78
C LYS A 42 -16.66 -36.14 12.54
N ARG A 43 -15.94 -35.37 11.73
CA ARG A 43 -14.54 -35.66 11.34
C ARG A 43 -13.58 -35.68 12.52
N TYR A 44 -13.79 -34.79 13.49
CA TYR A 44 -12.94 -34.65 14.69
C TYR A 44 -13.53 -35.34 15.93
N SER A 45 -14.72 -35.93 15.82
CA SER A 45 -15.43 -36.59 16.91
C SER A 45 -15.67 -35.70 18.14
N VAL A 46 -16.06 -34.43 17.89
CA VAL A 46 -16.32 -33.41 18.94
C VAL A 46 -17.71 -32.82 18.82
N ALA A 47 -18.12 -32.11 19.88
CA ALA A 47 -19.38 -31.36 19.87
C ALA A 47 -19.32 -30.20 18.85
N ARG A 48 -20.46 -29.87 18.24
CA ARG A 48 -20.60 -28.77 17.28
C ARG A 48 -20.10 -27.41 17.85
N MET A 49 -20.34 -27.18 19.14
CA MET A 49 -19.87 -25.97 19.83
C MET A 49 -18.34 -25.85 19.84
N THR A 50 -17.62 -26.96 19.99
CA THR A 50 -16.16 -27.00 19.92
C THR A 50 -15.64 -26.58 18.53
N VAL A 51 -16.31 -27.06 17.48
CA VAL A 51 -16.02 -26.63 16.09
C VAL A 51 -16.31 -25.14 15.89
N GLN A 52 -17.45 -24.66 16.41
CA GLN A 52 -17.77 -23.23 16.29
C GLN A 52 -16.74 -22.34 16.99
N GLN A 53 -16.21 -22.80 18.12
CA GLN A 53 -15.15 -22.08 18.83
C GLN A 53 -13.85 -22.07 18.02
N ALA A 54 -13.47 -23.20 17.41
CA ALA A 54 -12.33 -23.25 16.49
C ALA A 54 -12.49 -22.32 15.28
N LEU A 55 -13.68 -22.31 14.66
CA LEU A 55 -13.96 -21.41 13.54
C LEU A 55 -14.00 -19.92 13.97
N ARG A 56 -14.37 -19.63 15.22
CA ARG A 56 -14.28 -18.27 15.76
C ARG A 56 -12.82 -17.81 15.82
N VAL A 57 -11.91 -18.62 16.37
CA VAL A 57 -10.47 -18.33 16.40
C VAL A 57 -9.94 -18.02 15.00
N LEU A 58 -10.22 -18.88 14.02
CA LEU A 58 -9.76 -18.64 12.64
C LEU A 58 -10.38 -17.40 11.99
N ARG A 59 -11.61 -17.03 12.38
CA ARG A 59 -12.26 -15.81 11.91
C ARG A 59 -11.63 -14.57 12.53
N ASP A 60 -11.33 -14.61 13.82
CA ASP A 60 -10.68 -13.51 14.55
C ASP A 60 -9.25 -13.31 14.03
N GLU A 61 -8.58 -14.38 13.62
CA GLU A 61 -7.30 -14.35 12.91
C GLU A 61 -7.42 -13.88 11.44
N GLY A 62 -8.65 -13.73 10.95
CA GLY A 62 -8.90 -13.28 9.56
C GLY A 62 -8.59 -14.33 8.49
N LEU A 63 -8.46 -15.61 8.85
CA LEU A 63 -8.17 -16.71 7.91
C LEU A 63 -9.42 -17.23 7.19
N ILE A 64 -10.61 -17.02 7.76
CA ILE A 64 -11.88 -17.46 7.18
C ILE A 64 -12.94 -16.37 7.23
N VAL A 65 -13.94 -16.47 6.38
CA VAL A 65 -15.10 -15.58 6.30
C VAL A 65 -16.38 -16.41 6.24
N THR A 66 -17.42 -15.97 6.97
CA THR A 66 -18.76 -16.58 6.87
C THR A 66 -19.58 -15.79 5.86
N ARG A 67 -20.15 -16.48 4.86
CA ARG A 67 -21.15 -15.93 3.95
C ARG A 67 -22.51 -16.46 4.36
N GLN A 68 -23.42 -15.56 4.70
CA GLN A 68 -24.76 -15.92 5.17
C GLN A 68 -25.48 -16.79 4.13
N GLY A 69 -25.99 -17.94 4.53
CA GLY A 69 -26.65 -18.91 3.66
C GLY A 69 -25.72 -19.76 2.79
N SER A 70 -24.43 -19.42 2.67
CA SER A 70 -23.49 -20.12 1.78
C SER A 70 -22.42 -20.91 2.52
N GLY A 71 -22.14 -20.62 3.80
CA GLY A 71 -21.17 -21.36 4.59
C GLY A 71 -19.93 -20.55 5.01
N VAL A 72 -18.87 -21.27 5.36
CA VAL A 72 -17.57 -20.72 5.78
C VAL A 72 -16.56 -20.96 4.68
N PHE A 73 -15.83 -19.93 4.31
CA PHE A 73 -14.85 -19.96 3.22
C PHE A 73 -13.47 -19.55 3.73
N VAL A 74 -12.42 -20.14 3.18
CA VAL A 74 -11.07 -19.62 3.36
C VAL A 74 -11.08 -18.19 2.83
N ARG A 75 -10.67 -17.25 3.67
CA ARG A 75 -10.56 -15.88 3.21
C ARG A 75 -9.48 -15.88 2.11
N GLY A 76 -9.90 -15.62 0.87
CA GLY A 76 -8.96 -15.14 -0.12
C GLY A 76 -8.31 -13.92 0.55
N ARG A 77 -6.99 -13.83 0.57
CA ARG A 77 -6.34 -12.61 0.98
C ARG A 77 -6.98 -11.44 0.22
N SER A 78 -8.07 -10.90 0.75
CA SER A 78 -8.21 -9.47 0.68
C SER A 78 -7.09 -9.01 1.60
N GLU A 79 -5.99 -8.63 1.02
CA GLU A 79 -4.89 -8.05 1.74
C GLU A 79 -5.51 -6.98 2.62
N ARG A 80 -5.39 -7.13 3.95
CA ARG A 80 -5.62 -5.99 4.83
C ARG A 80 -4.84 -4.86 4.21
N PRO A 81 -5.33 -3.60 4.25
CA PRO A 81 -4.56 -2.50 3.76
C PRO A 81 -3.14 -2.64 4.28
N VAL A 82 -2.23 -3.03 3.39
CA VAL A 82 -0.86 -3.33 3.80
C VAL A 82 -0.24 -1.99 4.11
N GLY A 83 0.24 -1.80 5.31
CA GLY A 83 0.98 -0.60 5.64
C GLY A 83 2.21 -0.52 4.72
N LEU A 84 2.37 0.58 4.00
CA LEU A 84 3.51 0.79 3.09
C LEU A 84 4.86 0.71 3.82
N ARG A 85 4.93 1.16 5.07
CA ARG A 85 6.17 1.30 5.85
C ARG A 85 7.03 0.03 5.92
N PRO A 86 6.53 -1.17 6.28
CA PRO A 86 7.37 -2.37 6.35
C PRO A 86 7.96 -2.79 5.00
N HIS A 87 7.29 -2.46 3.91
CA HIS A 87 7.76 -2.78 2.56
C HIS A 87 8.82 -1.79 2.09
N ILE A 88 8.66 -0.50 2.39
CA ILE A 88 9.71 0.50 2.17
C ILE A 88 10.97 0.10 2.95
N GLU A 89 10.87 -0.25 4.23
CA GLU A 89 12.03 -0.68 5.01
C GLU A 89 12.75 -1.87 4.37
N ARG A 90 11.99 -2.89 3.94
CA ARG A 90 12.55 -4.06 3.24
C ARG A 90 13.19 -3.69 1.90
N ALA A 91 12.63 -2.72 1.18
CA ALA A 91 13.22 -2.26 -0.07
C ALA A 91 14.63 -1.71 0.13
N PHE A 92 14.89 -1.04 1.25
CA PHE A 92 16.21 -0.51 1.61
C PHE A 92 17.21 -1.55 2.12
N GLU A 93 16.81 -2.81 2.30
CA GLU A 93 17.74 -3.93 2.56
C GLU A 93 18.46 -4.40 1.28
N ARG A 94 18.03 -3.93 0.10
CA ARG A 94 18.67 -4.23 -1.18
C ARG A 94 19.85 -3.30 -1.44
N PRO A 95 20.90 -3.76 -2.15
CA PRO A 95 22.01 -2.89 -2.55
C PRO A 95 21.56 -1.74 -3.47
N GLN A 96 20.61 -2.01 -4.35
CA GLN A 96 20.02 -1.02 -5.25
C GLN A 96 18.58 -0.77 -4.85
N VAL A 97 18.28 0.45 -4.43
CA VAL A 97 16.93 0.86 -4.03
C VAL A 97 16.34 1.73 -5.11
N SER A 98 15.20 1.34 -5.65
CA SER A 98 14.44 2.17 -6.58
C SER A 98 13.01 2.35 -6.08
N ILE A 99 12.52 3.59 -6.10
CA ILE A 99 11.15 3.94 -5.71
C ILE A 99 10.57 4.85 -6.78
N ASP A 100 9.52 4.38 -7.45
CA ASP A 100 8.69 5.23 -8.30
C ASP A 100 7.41 5.57 -7.55
N PHE A 101 7.09 6.83 -7.49
CA PHE A 101 5.89 7.34 -6.85
C PHE A 101 5.08 8.19 -7.83
N ALA A 102 3.81 7.87 -7.99
CA ALA A 102 2.83 8.73 -8.64
C ALA A 102 1.70 9.08 -7.67
N GLY A 103 1.39 10.37 -7.56
CA GLY A 103 0.35 10.81 -6.64
C GLY A 103 0.23 12.32 -6.50
N PHE A 104 -0.33 12.79 -5.38
CA PHE A 104 -0.70 14.19 -5.22
C PHE A 104 0.42 15.05 -4.60
N SER A 105 0.93 14.74 -3.41
CA SER A 105 1.82 15.66 -2.67
C SER A 105 3.12 15.05 -2.15
N GLY A 106 3.31 13.73 -2.23
CA GLY A 106 4.49 13.06 -1.66
C GLY A 106 4.54 13.01 -0.12
N GLU A 107 3.58 13.58 0.61
CA GLU A 107 3.58 13.64 2.08
C GLU A 107 3.72 12.24 2.71
N THR A 108 2.96 11.27 2.22
CA THR A 108 3.03 9.89 2.73
C THR A 108 4.41 9.26 2.45
N LEU A 109 4.94 9.45 1.24
CA LEU A 109 6.27 8.94 0.89
C LEU A 109 7.34 9.54 1.80
N HIS A 110 7.34 10.87 1.99
CA HIS A 110 8.24 11.55 2.92
C HIS A 110 8.20 10.91 4.31
N GLY A 111 6.98 10.69 4.86
CA GLY A 111 6.82 10.13 6.20
C GLY A 111 7.30 8.69 6.36
N VAL A 112 7.22 7.85 5.31
CA VAL A 112 7.67 6.45 5.38
C VAL A 112 9.15 6.29 5.08
N LEU A 113 9.79 7.26 4.44
CA LEU A 113 11.22 7.24 4.14
C LEU A 113 12.08 7.59 5.37
N GLN A 114 11.57 8.31 6.36
CA GLN A 114 12.38 8.79 7.49
C GLN A 114 13.09 7.65 8.22
N GLU A 115 12.38 6.58 8.55
CA GLU A 115 12.95 5.47 9.32
C GLU A 115 14.07 4.71 8.58
N PRO A 116 13.94 4.30 7.31
CA PRO A 116 15.05 3.68 6.59
C PRO A 116 16.24 4.63 6.39
N LEU A 117 16.02 5.93 6.12
CA LEU A 117 17.11 6.89 5.99
C LEU A 117 17.86 7.07 7.32
N ASP A 118 17.15 7.11 8.46
CA ASP A 118 17.78 7.12 9.79
C ASP A 118 18.57 5.82 10.07
N LYS A 119 18.05 4.67 9.63
CA LYS A 119 18.79 3.40 9.75
C LYS A 119 20.08 3.38 8.92
N ILE A 120 20.12 4.08 7.78
CA ILE A 120 21.36 4.25 7.00
C ILE A 120 22.33 5.16 7.76
N ARG A 121 21.86 6.30 8.30
CA ARG A 121 22.71 7.22 9.11
C ARG A 121 23.41 6.55 10.28
N VAL A 122 22.78 5.54 10.88
CA VAL A 122 23.36 4.77 11.99
C VAL A 122 24.02 3.44 11.56
N GLY A 123 24.19 3.21 10.26
CA GLY A 123 24.87 2.03 9.70
C GLY A 123 24.11 0.70 9.86
N ARG A 124 22.79 0.74 10.08
CA ARG A 124 21.95 -0.46 10.16
C ARG A 124 21.46 -0.94 8.80
N LEU A 125 21.41 -0.06 7.83
CA LEU A 125 21.16 -0.34 6.42
C LEU A 125 22.30 0.25 5.62
N THR A 126 22.71 -0.44 4.55
CA THR A 126 23.87 -0.05 3.73
C THR A 126 23.59 -0.25 2.24
N PRO A 127 22.55 0.38 1.68
CA PRO A 127 22.35 0.33 0.25
C PRO A 127 23.51 1.03 -0.48
N GLU A 128 23.86 0.55 -1.65
CA GLU A 128 24.89 1.15 -2.51
C GLU A 128 24.33 2.34 -3.29
N ALA A 129 23.09 2.22 -3.76
CA ALA A 129 22.44 3.28 -4.53
C ALA A 129 20.96 3.45 -4.17
N ILE A 130 20.50 4.71 -4.22
CA ILE A 130 19.10 5.08 -4.02
C ILE A 130 18.65 5.94 -5.18
N SER A 131 17.57 5.52 -5.86
CA SER A 131 16.93 6.27 -6.94
C SER A 131 15.44 6.44 -6.65
N ILE A 132 14.97 7.68 -6.59
CA ILE A 132 13.56 8.00 -6.37
C ILE A 132 13.06 8.84 -7.53
N ARG A 133 11.98 8.39 -8.20
CA ARG A 133 11.28 9.17 -9.22
C ARG A 133 9.90 9.54 -8.69
N MET A 134 9.55 10.81 -8.76
CA MET A 134 8.26 11.32 -8.29
C MET A 134 7.49 11.95 -9.44
N LEU A 135 6.32 11.41 -9.74
CA LEU A 135 5.39 11.89 -10.77
C LEU A 135 4.20 12.55 -10.08
N LEU A 136 4.12 13.87 -10.15
CA LEU A 136 3.18 14.68 -9.39
C LEU A 136 2.30 15.53 -10.31
N VAL A 137 1.29 16.16 -9.74
CA VAL A 137 0.41 17.06 -10.49
C VAL A 137 1.07 18.42 -10.60
N ASP A 138 0.99 19.01 -11.80
CA ASP A 138 1.42 20.39 -12.01
C ASP A 138 0.48 21.38 -11.31
N THR A 139 1.03 22.10 -10.34
CA THR A 139 0.33 23.13 -9.59
C THR A 139 0.28 24.48 -10.31
N GLY A 140 1.01 24.62 -11.39
CA GLY A 140 1.04 25.84 -12.22
C GLY A 140 -0.18 26.00 -13.13
N THR A 141 -0.96 24.94 -13.33
CA THR A 141 -2.11 24.95 -14.25
C THR A 141 -3.41 24.66 -13.50
N PRO A 142 -4.58 25.17 -14.01
CA PRO A 142 -5.88 24.90 -13.39
C PRO A 142 -6.18 23.40 -13.28
N TRP A 143 -6.80 23.02 -12.17
CA TRP A 143 -7.18 21.65 -11.88
C TRP A 143 -8.67 21.37 -12.12
N ALA A 144 -8.97 20.20 -12.64
CA ALA A 144 -10.32 19.66 -12.61
C ALA A 144 -10.68 19.10 -11.23
N LEU A 145 -9.67 18.63 -10.48
CA LEU A 145 -9.81 18.09 -9.13
C LEU A 145 -8.44 18.12 -8.44
N PRO A 146 -8.33 18.64 -7.20
CA PRO A 146 -9.36 19.25 -6.36
C PRO A 146 -9.99 20.53 -6.95
N CYS A 147 -11.25 20.81 -6.55
CA CYS A 147 -12.00 21.96 -7.07
C CYS A 147 -12.95 22.52 -6.01
N ARG A 148 -13.49 23.71 -6.26
CA ARG A 148 -14.53 24.31 -5.41
C ARG A 148 -15.78 23.45 -5.42
N ALA A 149 -16.44 23.34 -4.25
CA ALA A 149 -17.63 22.49 -4.13
C ALA A 149 -18.91 23.14 -4.67
N ASP A 150 -18.92 24.47 -4.82
CA ASP A 150 -20.09 25.25 -5.25
C ASP A 150 -20.29 25.27 -6.76
N ASP A 151 -19.22 25.35 -7.55
CA ASP A 151 -19.28 25.50 -9.00
C ASP A 151 -18.35 24.55 -9.76
N LEU A 152 -17.62 23.67 -9.06
CA LEU A 152 -16.64 22.72 -9.58
C LEU A 152 -15.48 23.39 -10.34
N ALA A 153 -15.28 24.69 -10.15
CA ALA A 153 -14.17 25.39 -10.76
C ALA A 153 -12.87 25.23 -9.95
N ASP A 154 -11.75 25.41 -10.63
CA ASP A 154 -10.43 25.49 -10.00
C ASP A 154 -10.36 26.60 -8.95
N ASP A 155 -9.64 26.35 -7.86
CA ASP A 155 -9.30 27.36 -6.85
C ASP A 155 -7.79 27.62 -6.84
N PRO A 156 -7.32 28.77 -7.38
CA PRO A 156 -5.91 29.10 -7.40
C PRO A 156 -5.26 29.15 -6.02
N HIS A 157 -5.97 29.60 -4.99
CA HIS A 157 -5.44 29.66 -3.62
C HIS A 157 -5.26 28.26 -3.02
N PHE A 158 -6.16 27.33 -3.36
CA PHE A 158 -5.99 25.94 -2.96
C PHE A 158 -4.78 25.32 -3.68
N ARG A 159 -4.59 25.59 -4.98
CA ARG A 159 -3.42 25.12 -5.73
C ARG A 159 -2.10 25.65 -5.15
N GLU A 160 -2.05 26.94 -4.80
CA GLU A 160 -0.89 27.57 -4.15
C GLU A 160 -0.56 26.92 -2.80
N ARG A 161 -1.58 26.63 -1.98
CA ARG A 161 -1.42 25.85 -0.75
C ARG A 161 -0.89 24.45 -1.03
N ALA A 162 -1.45 23.75 -2.01
CA ALA A 162 -1.00 22.41 -2.40
C ALA A 162 0.45 22.44 -2.94
N ALA A 163 0.82 23.44 -3.73
CA ALA A 163 2.18 23.67 -4.20
C ALA A 163 3.16 23.78 -3.03
N THR A 164 2.84 24.60 -2.03
CA THR A 164 3.67 24.77 -0.81
C THR A 164 3.84 23.46 -0.06
N ILE A 165 2.77 22.67 0.08
CA ILE A 165 2.84 21.35 0.74
C ILE A 165 3.71 20.39 -0.07
N THR A 166 3.47 20.29 -1.38
CA THR A 166 4.21 19.42 -2.28
C THR A 166 5.71 19.77 -2.28
N GLN A 167 6.04 21.04 -2.46
CA GLN A 167 7.43 21.52 -2.45
C GLN A 167 8.15 21.19 -1.15
N ARG A 168 7.50 21.39 -0.01
CA ARG A 168 8.08 21.05 1.30
C ARG A 168 8.47 19.57 1.39
N HIS A 169 7.58 18.69 0.98
CA HIS A 169 7.84 17.24 1.11
C HIS A 169 8.81 16.72 0.07
N THR A 170 8.74 17.19 -1.16
CA THR A 170 9.68 16.81 -2.23
C THR A 170 11.08 17.31 -1.93
N GLN A 171 11.23 18.56 -1.47
CA GLN A 171 12.51 19.11 -1.08
C GLN A 171 13.13 18.33 0.09
N ALA A 172 12.32 18.02 1.13
CA ALA A 172 12.80 17.26 2.27
C ALA A 172 13.25 15.83 1.89
N ILE A 173 12.57 15.18 0.94
CA ILE A 173 13.02 13.88 0.39
C ILE A 173 14.35 14.06 -0.34
N SER A 174 14.43 15.04 -1.23
CA SER A 174 15.63 15.33 -2.03
C SER A 174 16.84 15.60 -1.14
N ASP A 175 16.70 16.52 -0.18
CA ASP A 175 17.76 16.89 0.75
C ASP A 175 18.23 15.69 1.58
N SER A 176 17.30 14.93 2.14
CA SER A 176 17.62 13.77 2.97
C SER A 176 18.31 12.63 2.22
N VAL A 177 17.98 12.46 0.93
CA VAL A 177 18.58 11.40 0.10
C VAL A 177 19.95 11.82 -0.40
N HIS A 178 20.11 13.07 -0.87
CA HIS A 178 21.40 13.57 -1.30
C HIS A 178 22.41 13.70 -0.14
N GLU A 179 21.96 14.10 1.05
CA GLU A 179 22.80 14.12 2.26
C GLU A 179 23.51 12.78 2.51
N LEU A 180 22.85 11.63 2.25
CA LEU A 180 23.48 10.32 2.44
C LEU A 180 24.64 10.08 1.49
N ALA A 181 24.56 10.58 0.25
CA ALA A 181 25.66 10.51 -0.70
C ALA A 181 26.79 11.49 -0.31
N ASP A 182 26.45 12.70 0.10
CA ASP A 182 27.42 13.71 0.58
C ASP A 182 28.21 13.23 1.80
N LEU A 183 27.55 12.47 2.67
CA LEU A 183 28.19 11.83 3.84
C LEU A 183 28.94 10.55 3.49
N GLY A 184 28.92 10.09 2.23
CA GLY A 184 29.56 8.85 1.80
C GLY A 184 28.89 7.58 2.32
N LEU A 185 27.64 7.66 2.79
CA LEU A 185 26.88 6.54 3.32
C LEU A 185 26.25 5.70 2.22
N VAL A 186 26.04 6.28 1.04
CA VAL A 186 25.64 5.61 -0.20
C VAL A 186 26.53 6.10 -1.35
N GLN A 187 26.78 5.25 -2.35
CA GLN A 187 27.65 5.61 -3.48
C GLN A 187 26.95 6.52 -4.48
N GLN A 188 25.64 6.31 -4.68
CA GLN A 188 24.82 7.08 -5.62
C GLN A 188 23.46 7.37 -5.01
N ALA A 189 23.02 8.62 -5.14
CA ALA A 189 21.70 9.06 -4.73
C ALA A 189 21.09 9.97 -5.79
N SER A 190 19.84 9.71 -6.16
CA SER A 190 19.10 10.56 -7.09
C SER A 190 17.65 10.69 -6.68
N VAL A 191 17.12 11.91 -6.78
CA VAL A 191 15.70 12.19 -6.66
C VAL A 191 15.28 13.04 -7.84
N GLU A 192 14.44 12.48 -8.69
CA GLU A 192 13.91 13.17 -9.85
C GLU A 192 12.42 13.43 -9.67
N ILE A 193 12.00 14.67 -9.94
CA ILE A 193 10.61 15.10 -9.82
C ILE A 193 10.15 15.56 -11.19
N ARG A 194 9.02 15.02 -11.65
CA ARG A 194 8.30 15.48 -12.83
C ARG A 194 6.84 15.75 -12.51
N VAL A 195 6.24 16.65 -13.25
CA VAL A 195 4.83 17.03 -13.09
C VAL A 195 4.04 16.82 -14.39
N HIS A 196 2.74 16.62 -14.25
CA HIS A 196 1.80 16.44 -15.37
C HIS A 196 0.44 17.11 -15.09
N HIS A 197 -0.36 17.30 -16.12
CA HIS A 197 -1.66 18.01 -16.04
C HIS A 197 -2.86 17.08 -15.71
N LEU A 198 -2.64 15.76 -15.54
CA LEU A 198 -3.72 14.83 -15.26
C LEU A 198 -4.18 14.97 -13.80
N ALA A 199 -5.49 14.80 -13.54
CA ALA A 199 -6.01 14.75 -12.18
C ALA A 199 -5.46 13.50 -11.45
N PRO A 200 -4.95 13.64 -10.23
CA PRO A 200 -4.36 12.54 -9.47
C PRO A 200 -5.44 11.74 -8.76
N LEU A 201 -6.09 10.82 -9.46
CA LEU A 201 -7.20 10.02 -8.92
C LEU A 201 -6.75 8.85 -8.05
N PHE A 202 -5.47 8.53 -8.06
CA PHE A 202 -4.88 7.43 -7.30
C PHE A 202 -3.44 7.77 -6.89
N LYS A 203 -2.92 6.95 -6.00
CA LYS A 203 -1.48 6.90 -5.70
C LYS A 203 -0.92 5.53 -6.05
N LEU A 204 0.29 5.55 -6.57
CA LEU A 204 1.04 4.36 -6.95
C LEU A 204 2.45 4.46 -6.37
N TYR A 205 2.91 3.38 -5.77
CA TYR A 205 4.31 3.19 -5.40
C TYR A 205 4.80 1.93 -6.09
N ILE A 206 5.97 1.98 -6.70
CA ILE A 206 6.66 0.81 -7.24
C ILE A 206 8.00 0.73 -6.52
N LEU A 207 8.28 -0.39 -5.87
CA LEU A 207 9.48 -0.60 -5.07
C LEU A 207 10.37 -1.64 -5.75
N ASN A 208 11.61 -1.28 -6.03
CA ASN A 208 12.64 -2.13 -6.62
C ASN A 208 12.19 -2.87 -7.89
N ASN A 209 11.19 -2.34 -8.60
CA ASN A 209 10.53 -2.98 -9.73
C ASN A 209 9.88 -4.36 -9.41
N GLU A 210 9.78 -4.73 -8.15
CA GLU A 210 9.28 -6.03 -7.67
C GLU A 210 7.92 -5.95 -7.00
N GLU A 211 7.59 -4.82 -6.39
CA GLU A 211 6.34 -4.61 -5.65
C GLU A 211 5.63 -3.34 -6.13
N ALA A 212 4.31 -3.39 -6.22
CA ALA A 212 3.48 -2.22 -6.52
C ALA A 212 2.37 -2.05 -5.46
N PHE A 213 2.18 -0.81 -5.02
CA PHE A 213 1.10 -0.41 -4.11
C PHE A 213 0.23 0.61 -4.81
N PHE A 214 -1.05 0.32 -4.94
CA PHE A 214 -2.02 1.16 -5.61
C PHE A 214 -3.18 1.50 -4.68
N GLY A 215 -3.67 2.74 -4.70
CA GLY A 215 -4.84 3.13 -3.94
C GLY A 215 -5.55 4.33 -4.54
N PHE A 216 -6.87 4.23 -4.66
CA PHE A 216 -7.71 5.35 -5.09
C PHE A 216 -7.74 6.45 -4.05
N TYR A 217 -7.73 7.71 -4.48
CA TYR A 217 -8.06 8.82 -3.61
C TYR A 217 -9.58 8.99 -3.52
N PRO A 218 -10.17 8.85 -2.34
CA PRO A 218 -11.57 9.23 -2.18
C PRO A 218 -11.72 10.75 -2.28
N VAL A 219 -12.68 11.19 -3.08
CA VAL A 219 -13.07 12.59 -3.16
C VAL A 219 -14.00 12.90 -1.99
N ARG A 220 -13.66 13.93 -1.21
CA ARG A 220 -14.46 14.37 -0.06
C ARG A 220 -14.60 15.88 -0.05
N GLU A 221 -15.79 16.34 0.28
CA GLU A 221 -15.98 17.74 0.59
C GLU A 221 -15.48 18.04 2.00
N HIS A 222 -14.63 19.04 2.11
CA HIS A 222 -14.27 19.61 3.40
C HIS A 222 -13.99 21.10 3.31
N LYS A 223 -14.02 21.79 4.44
CA LYS A 223 -13.75 23.22 4.50
C LYS A 223 -12.26 23.46 4.73
N VAL A 224 -11.66 24.20 3.84
CA VAL A 224 -10.26 24.63 3.94
C VAL A 224 -10.22 26.13 4.19
N THR A 225 -9.43 26.56 5.16
CA THR A 225 -9.20 27.99 5.39
C THR A 225 -8.15 28.48 4.40
N LEU A 226 -8.53 29.33 3.48
CA LEU A 226 -7.69 29.96 2.46
C LEU A 226 -7.77 31.46 2.63
N SER A 227 -6.63 32.12 2.82
CA SER A 227 -6.56 33.59 3.02
C SER A 227 -7.50 34.13 4.12
N GLY A 228 -7.74 33.34 5.17
CA GLY A 228 -8.62 33.70 6.29
C GLY A 228 -10.10 33.35 6.09
N GLU A 229 -10.52 32.87 4.92
CA GLU A 229 -11.89 32.45 4.62
C GLU A 229 -12.00 30.93 4.55
N ALA A 230 -13.08 30.36 5.13
CA ALA A 230 -13.39 28.95 5.03
C ALA A 230 -14.13 28.68 3.71
N ARG A 231 -13.52 27.92 2.83
CA ARG A 231 -14.06 27.54 1.51
C ARG A 231 -14.33 26.04 1.45
N PRO A 232 -15.49 25.60 0.94
CA PRO A 232 -15.77 24.22 0.70
C PRO A 232 -15.05 23.76 -0.57
N ILE A 233 -14.24 22.69 -0.46
CA ILE A 233 -13.44 22.11 -1.54
C ILE A 233 -13.74 20.61 -1.63
N TYR A 234 -13.96 20.11 -2.84
CA TYR A 234 -13.82 18.69 -3.14
C TYR A 234 -12.35 18.34 -3.27
N ASP A 235 -11.84 17.65 -2.28
CA ASP A 235 -10.41 17.35 -2.17
C ASP A 235 -10.13 15.83 -2.22
N LEU A 236 -8.88 15.50 -2.49
CA LEU A 236 -8.35 14.14 -2.61
C LEU A 236 -7.67 13.74 -1.31
N LEU A 237 -8.33 12.91 -0.49
CA LEU A 237 -7.82 12.54 0.83
C LEU A 237 -6.87 11.35 0.75
N GLY A 238 -5.58 11.64 0.63
CA GLY A 238 -4.53 10.62 0.58
C GLY A 238 -4.43 9.75 1.82
N LYS A 239 -4.81 10.25 3.01
CA LYS A 239 -4.78 9.49 4.28
C LYS A 239 -5.81 8.36 4.30
N ASP A 240 -6.92 8.52 3.57
CA ASP A 240 -8.03 7.56 3.54
C ASP A 240 -7.88 6.54 2.40
N ALA A 241 -6.84 6.66 1.57
CA ALA A 241 -6.60 5.71 0.48
C ALA A 241 -6.11 4.38 1.02
N VAL A 242 -6.92 3.35 0.81
CA VAL A 242 -6.54 1.95 1.06
C VAL A 242 -5.60 1.49 -0.03
N LEU A 243 -4.44 0.92 0.35
CA LEU A 243 -3.48 0.41 -0.61
C LEU A 243 -3.71 -1.07 -0.90
N PHE A 244 -3.77 -1.42 -2.17
CA PHE A 244 -3.68 -2.77 -2.68
C PHE A 244 -2.21 -3.06 -3.00
N HIS A 245 -1.73 -4.23 -2.61
CA HIS A 245 -0.35 -4.63 -2.79
C HIS A 245 -0.25 -5.79 -3.78
N HIS A 246 0.63 -5.66 -4.75
CA HIS A 246 0.96 -6.66 -5.74
C HIS A 246 2.47 -6.87 -5.76
N THR A 247 2.91 -8.11 -5.97
CA THR A 247 4.33 -8.45 -6.05
C THR A 247 4.56 -9.42 -7.20
N ILE A 248 5.73 -9.33 -7.81
CA ILE A 248 6.16 -10.31 -8.80
C ILE A 248 6.36 -11.68 -8.13
N SER A 249 6.17 -12.73 -8.88
CA SER A 249 6.39 -14.11 -8.48
C SER A 249 7.09 -14.85 -9.61
N ASP A 250 7.52 -16.08 -9.36
CA ASP A 250 8.12 -16.94 -10.39
C ASP A 250 7.13 -17.26 -11.53
N ASP A 251 5.83 -17.06 -11.30
CA ASP A 251 4.76 -17.13 -12.31
C ASP A 251 4.51 -15.73 -12.87
N ASP A 252 5.04 -15.45 -14.06
CA ASP A 252 4.85 -14.21 -14.79
C ASP A 252 3.41 -13.99 -15.25
N THR A 253 2.60 -15.06 -15.33
CA THR A 253 1.18 -14.99 -15.66
C THR A 253 0.31 -14.68 -14.44
N SER A 254 0.88 -14.62 -13.24
CA SER A 254 0.14 -14.26 -12.04
C SER A 254 -0.38 -12.82 -12.12
N ILE A 255 -1.55 -12.58 -11.51
CA ILE A 255 -2.14 -11.22 -11.45
C ILE A 255 -1.15 -10.23 -10.81
N GLY A 256 -0.37 -10.69 -9.82
CA GLY A 256 0.63 -9.86 -9.16
C GLY A 256 1.73 -9.39 -10.11
N SER A 257 2.35 -10.33 -10.84
CA SER A 257 3.39 -10.04 -11.82
C SER A 257 2.88 -9.13 -12.93
N GLN A 258 1.73 -9.46 -13.53
CA GLN A 258 1.11 -8.63 -14.57
C GLN A 258 0.79 -7.22 -14.08
N TYR A 259 0.29 -7.08 -12.83
CA TYR A 259 0.01 -5.76 -12.28
C TYR A 259 1.27 -4.92 -12.12
N VAL A 260 2.35 -5.48 -11.56
CA VAL A 260 3.62 -4.76 -11.38
C VAL A 260 4.17 -4.32 -12.74
N GLU A 261 4.15 -5.18 -13.76
CA GLU A 261 4.59 -4.83 -15.11
C GLU A 261 3.74 -3.71 -15.72
N GLN A 262 2.42 -3.79 -15.62
CA GLN A 262 1.54 -2.74 -16.14
C GLN A 262 1.70 -1.42 -15.38
N ALA A 263 1.90 -1.46 -14.06
CA ALA A 263 2.17 -0.27 -13.26
C ALA A 263 3.47 0.43 -13.69
N ARG A 264 4.53 -0.34 -13.94
CA ARG A 264 5.81 0.18 -14.46
C ARG A 264 5.65 0.77 -15.86
N ALA A 265 5.03 0.04 -16.76
CA ALA A 265 4.78 0.49 -18.13
C ALA A 265 3.94 1.77 -18.15
N TRP A 266 2.91 1.87 -17.31
CA TRP A 266 2.12 3.08 -17.17
C TRP A 266 2.97 4.25 -16.64
N PHE A 267 3.73 4.05 -15.56
CA PHE A 267 4.57 5.08 -14.97
C PHE A 267 5.58 5.62 -16.00
N ASP A 268 6.31 4.74 -16.67
CA ASP A 268 7.32 5.09 -17.66
C ASP A 268 6.69 5.80 -18.88
N SER A 269 5.48 5.40 -19.27
CA SER A 269 4.78 6.06 -20.38
C SER A 269 4.47 7.53 -20.08
N ILE A 270 3.97 7.85 -18.88
CA ILE A 270 3.72 9.23 -18.47
C ILE A 270 5.04 9.98 -18.26
N TRP A 271 6.01 9.32 -17.63
CA TRP A 271 7.33 9.91 -17.34
C TRP A 271 8.07 10.35 -18.58
N THR A 272 8.02 9.58 -19.66
CA THR A 272 8.77 9.85 -20.89
C THR A 272 8.03 10.71 -21.91
N THR A 273 6.71 10.87 -21.77
CA THR A 273 5.90 11.56 -22.80
C THR A 273 5.35 12.91 -22.35
N ILE A 274 4.39 12.90 -21.42
CA ILE A 274 3.61 14.10 -21.08
C ILE A 274 4.07 14.81 -19.81
N SER A 275 5.00 14.22 -19.06
CA SER A 275 5.55 14.86 -17.88
C SER A 275 6.73 15.77 -18.23
N HIS A 276 6.92 16.80 -17.43
CA HIS A 276 8.00 17.76 -17.55
C HIS A 276 8.59 18.10 -16.17
N GLN A 277 9.74 18.75 -16.14
CA GLN A 277 10.30 19.25 -14.87
C GLN A 277 9.40 20.35 -14.30
N PRO A 278 9.21 20.41 -12.94
CA PRO A 278 8.49 21.51 -12.33
C PRO A 278 9.11 22.85 -12.75
N THR A 279 8.27 23.82 -13.09
CA THR A 279 8.71 25.18 -13.31
C THR A 279 9.11 25.80 -11.96
N PRO A 280 10.24 26.51 -11.87
CA PRO A 280 10.73 27.16 -10.65
C PRO A 280 9.73 28.12 -10.01
#